data_7c308d814e3afff286425b997e0c8ebd
#
_entry.id   7c308d814e3afff286425b997e0c8ebd
#
_cell.length_a   1.000
_cell.length_b   1.000
_cell.length_c   1.000
_cell.angle_alpha   90.00
_cell.angle_beta   90.00
_cell.angle_gamma   90.00
#
_symmetry.space_group_name_H-M   'P 1'
#
loop_
_entity.id
_entity.type
_entity.pdbx_description
1 polymer ?
#
loop_
_entity_poly.entity_id
_entity_poly.type
_entity_poly.pdbx_seq_one_letter_code
_entity_poly.pdbx_strand_id
1 'polypeptide(L)'
;MTTGMRRALLCVCLASGLAGCAIDPTRLPPGATRAEALQRLGQPTATYPLPGGGERLQYSRAPAGFEVNDVDLDASGRVTVVRQVLDERWFPVDIQSDVWREADVLRNYGRPFEVTRVSSFDGVVWSWRYKLMNTPRFLYIYIDPQGVVRRWHTGDDLTTRYWW
;
A
#
# COMPACT_ATOMS: atom_id res chain seq x y z
N MET A 1 -54.38 -6.74 45.88
CA MET A 1 -52.93 -6.75 46.24
C MET A 1 -52.18 -7.36 45.05
N THR A 2 -51.65 -6.53 44.13
CA THR A 2 -51.00 -6.97 42.92
C THR A 2 -49.65 -6.27 42.82
N THR A 3 -48.62 -7.06 43.00
CA THR A 3 -47.22 -6.62 43.01
C THR A 3 -46.71 -6.52 41.57
N GLY A 4 -46.51 -5.30 41.08
CA GLY A 4 -45.93 -5.03 39.75
C GLY A 4 -44.44 -5.23 39.74
N MET A 5 -43.96 -6.18 38.98
CA MET A 5 -42.53 -6.47 38.72
C MET A 5 -42.02 -5.65 37.56
N ARG A 6 -41.28 -4.57 37.84
CA ARG A 6 -40.64 -3.72 36.87
C ARG A 6 -39.42 -4.45 36.28
N ARG A 7 -39.49 -4.87 35.03
CA ARG A 7 -38.35 -5.37 34.27
C ARG A 7 -37.51 -4.18 33.79
N ALA A 8 -36.35 -4.01 34.40
CA ALA A 8 -35.32 -3.11 33.89
C ALA A 8 -34.62 -3.74 32.71
N LEU A 9 -34.83 -3.19 31.50
CA LEU A 9 -34.05 -3.53 30.32
C LEU A 9 -32.70 -2.81 30.42
N LEU A 10 -31.63 -3.58 30.62
CA LEU A 10 -30.25 -3.09 30.54
C LEU A 10 -29.86 -3.05 29.07
N CYS A 11 -29.90 -1.88 28.42
CA CYS A 11 -29.29 -1.66 27.14
C CYS A 11 -27.77 -1.52 27.30
N VAL A 12 -27.04 -2.59 27.02
CA VAL A 12 -25.59 -2.55 26.89
C VAL A 12 -25.28 -2.01 25.49
N CYS A 13 -25.02 -0.72 25.36
CA CYS A 13 -24.46 -0.12 24.16
C CYS A 13 -22.99 -0.52 24.06
N LEU A 14 -22.65 -1.51 23.23
CA LEU A 14 -21.28 -1.75 22.77
C LEU A 14 -20.89 -0.58 21.87
N ALA A 15 -20.28 0.44 22.44
CA ALA A 15 -19.57 1.47 21.70
C ALA A 15 -18.25 0.89 21.19
N SER A 16 -18.26 0.27 20.01
CA SER A 16 -17.05 -0.12 19.29
C SER A 16 -16.36 1.15 18.81
N GLY A 17 -15.44 1.66 19.64
CA GLY A 17 -14.59 2.79 19.29
C GLY A 17 -13.65 2.41 18.14
N LEU A 18 -14.02 2.78 16.91
CA LEU A 18 -13.12 2.82 15.76
C LEU A 18 -12.16 4.01 15.92
N ALA A 19 -11.20 3.88 16.84
CA ALA A 19 -10.05 4.77 16.87
C ALA A 19 -9.08 4.34 15.75
N GLY A 20 -9.43 4.67 14.52
CA GLY A 20 -8.55 4.52 13.36
C GLY A 20 -7.50 5.63 13.34
N CYS A 21 -6.59 5.66 14.31
CA CYS A 21 -5.34 6.38 14.13
C CYS A 21 -4.58 5.68 13.01
N ALA A 22 -4.40 6.35 11.87
CA ALA A 22 -3.51 5.87 10.82
C ALA A 22 -2.09 5.81 11.39
N ILE A 23 -1.71 4.64 11.89
CA ILE A 23 -0.37 4.41 12.43
C ILE A 23 0.59 4.31 11.27
N ASP A 24 1.67 5.06 11.34
CA ASP A 24 2.76 5.05 10.38
C ASP A 24 3.46 3.68 10.44
N PRO A 25 3.41 2.85 9.38
CA PRO A 25 4.04 1.54 9.39
C PRO A 25 5.54 1.58 9.67
N THR A 26 6.23 2.68 9.35
CA THR A 26 7.67 2.83 9.56
C THR A 26 8.07 2.83 11.04
N ARG A 27 7.09 2.99 11.94
CA ARG A 27 7.30 2.92 13.40
C ARG A 27 7.20 1.51 13.98
N LEU A 28 6.98 0.51 13.15
CA LEU A 28 6.97 -0.88 13.59
C LEU A 28 8.41 -1.33 13.87
N PRO A 29 8.71 -1.84 15.09
CA PRO A 29 10.07 -2.23 15.40
C PRO A 29 10.49 -3.50 14.63
N PRO A 30 11.75 -3.60 14.23
CA PRO A 30 12.31 -4.86 13.71
C PRO A 30 12.10 -6.00 14.71
N GLY A 31 11.78 -7.21 14.21
CA GLY A 31 11.51 -8.36 15.03
C GLY A 31 10.11 -8.42 15.62
N ALA A 32 9.26 -7.41 15.41
CA ALA A 32 7.83 -7.49 15.77
C ALA A 32 7.18 -8.70 15.09
N THR A 33 6.26 -9.34 15.78
CA THR A 33 5.52 -10.48 15.24
C THR A 33 4.46 -10.03 14.24
N ARG A 34 4.01 -10.95 13.38
CA ARG A 34 2.85 -10.72 12.49
C ARG A 34 1.62 -10.24 13.26
N ALA A 35 1.34 -10.82 14.42
CA ALA A 35 0.20 -10.44 15.24
C ALA A 35 0.31 -8.98 15.72
N GLU A 36 1.48 -8.56 16.18
CA GLU A 36 1.74 -7.16 16.57
C GLU A 36 1.64 -6.19 15.39
N ALA A 37 2.12 -6.59 14.19
CA ALA A 37 1.96 -5.81 12.98
C ALA A 37 0.48 -5.60 12.65
N LEU A 38 -0.34 -6.66 12.64
CA LEU A 38 -1.78 -6.57 12.39
C LEU A 38 -2.52 -5.79 13.47
N GLN A 39 -2.13 -5.94 14.73
CA GLN A 39 -2.74 -5.20 15.84
C GLN A 39 -2.49 -3.69 15.71
N ARG A 40 -1.29 -3.30 15.27
CA ARG A 40 -0.90 -1.88 15.15
C ARG A 40 -1.37 -1.24 13.86
N LEU A 41 -1.25 -1.96 12.72
CA LEU A 41 -1.47 -1.41 11.38
C LEU A 41 -2.84 -1.78 10.81
N GLY A 42 -3.53 -2.73 11.42
CA GLY A 42 -4.76 -3.32 10.87
C GLY A 42 -4.48 -4.34 9.77
N GLN A 43 -5.52 -4.64 8.99
CA GLN A 43 -5.40 -5.59 7.88
C GLN A 43 -4.64 -4.95 6.71
N PRO A 44 -3.68 -5.68 6.09
CA PRO A 44 -3.00 -5.21 4.90
C PRO A 44 -3.95 -5.14 3.70
N THR A 45 -3.65 -4.29 2.75
CA THR A 45 -4.39 -4.20 1.47
C THR A 45 -4.12 -5.38 0.56
N ALA A 46 -2.95 -6.01 0.70
CA ALA A 46 -2.57 -7.24 0.03
C ALA A 46 -1.47 -7.98 0.83
N THR A 47 -1.34 -9.28 0.56
CA THR A 47 -0.28 -10.12 1.14
C THR A 47 0.36 -10.94 0.03
N TYR A 48 1.67 -11.02 0.02
CA TYR A 48 2.45 -11.74 -0.99
C TYR A 48 3.47 -12.67 -0.33
N PRO A 49 3.66 -13.89 -0.86
CA PRO A 49 4.76 -14.74 -0.42
C PRO A 49 6.10 -14.14 -0.84
N LEU A 50 7.10 -14.30 0.03
CA LEU A 50 8.48 -13.93 -0.24
C LEU A 50 9.37 -15.17 -0.39
N PRO A 51 10.49 -15.07 -1.12
CA PRO A 51 11.49 -16.10 -1.16
C PRO A 51 11.95 -16.49 0.26
N GLY A 52 12.22 -17.80 0.48
CA GLY A 52 12.64 -18.29 1.80
C GLY A 52 11.51 -18.51 2.80
N GLY A 53 10.23 -18.48 2.36
CA GLY A 53 9.07 -18.80 3.20
C GLY A 53 8.54 -17.63 4.03
N GLY A 54 9.04 -16.43 3.79
CA GLY A 54 8.50 -15.21 4.38
C GLY A 54 7.24 -14.70 3.68
N GLU A 55 6.68 -13.60 4.17
CA GLU A 55 5.55 -12.91 3.55
C GLU A 55 5.72 -11.39 3.59
N ARG A 56 5.11 -10.70 2.63
CA ARG A 56 4.98 -9.25 2.58
C ARG A 56 3.56 -8.86 2.92
N LEU A 57 3.39 -8.01 3.92
CA LEU A 57 2.13 -7.32 4.20
C LEU A 57 2.21 -5.94 3.55
N GLN A 58 1.38 -5.68 2.55
CA GLN A 58 1.36 -4.41 1.85
C GLN A 58 0.23 -3.53 2.38
N TYR A 59 0.56 -2.28 2.69
CA TYR A 59 -0.38 -1.24 3.15
C TYR A 59 -0.38 -0.09 2.15
N SER A 60 -1.28 -0.16 1.17
CA SER A 60 -1.41 0.85 0.12
C SER A 60 -2.50 1.85 0.46
N ARG A 61 -2.21 3.13 0.28
CA ARG A 61 -3.19 4.23 0.32
C ARG A 61 -3.70 4.62 -1.07
N ALA A 62 -3.22 3.96 -2.13
CA ALA A 62 -3.72 4.17 -3.47
C ALA A 62 -5.21 3.73 -3.59
N PRO A 63 -6.01 4.37 -4.47
CA PRO A 63 -5.61 5.42 -5.40
C PRO A 63 -5.56 6.83 -4.78
N ALA A 64 -6.20 7.08 -3.65
CA ALA A 64 -6.34 8.44 -3.10
C ALA A 64 -5.07 8.98 -2.41
N GLY A 65 -4.19 8.10 -1.92
CA GLY A 65 -3.00 8.47 -1.16
C GLY A 65 -1.71 8.43 -1.98
N PHE A 66 -0.61 8.77 -1.31
CA PHE A 66 0.72 8.92 -1.90
C PHE A 66 1.72 7.88 -1.37
N GLU A 67 1.25 6.88 -0.65
CA GLU A 67 2.11 5.96 0.07
C GLU A 67 1.70 4.51 -0.17
N VAL A 68 2.69 3.67 -0.33
CA VAL A 68 2.60 2.21 -0.24
C VAL A 68 3.70 1.74 0.68
N ASN A 69 3.33 1.17 1.79
CA ASN A 69 4.27 0.65 2.78
C ASN A 69 4.26 -0.88 2.74
N ASP A 70 5.42 -1.46 2.56
CA ASP A 70 5.64 -2.89 2.64
C ASP A 70 6.27 -3.25 3.97
N VAL A 71 5.71 -4.27 4.62
CA VAL A 71 6.21 -4.89 5.85
C VAL A 71 6.57 -6.32 5.50
N ASP A 72 7.85 -6.61 5.41
CA ASP A 72 8.34 -7.94 5.09
C ASP A 72 8.61 -8.72 6.39
N LEU A 73 8.10 -9.94 6.43
CA LEU A 73 8.30 -10.89 7.52
C LEU A 73 9.12 -12.09 7.03
N ASP A 74 9.96 -12.63 7.89
CA ASP A 74 10.66 -13.87 7.65
C ASP A 74 9.74 -15.11 7.81
N ALA A 75 10.30 -16.31 7.58
CA ALA A 75 9.58 -17.57 7.70
C ALA A 75 9.07 -17.85 9.13
N SER A 76 9.61 -17.18 10.15
CA SER A 76 9.13 -17.27 11.53
C SER A 76 8.01 -16.25 11.85
N GLY A 77 7.60 -15.44 10.87
CA GLY A 77 6.59 -14.40 11.01
C GLY A 77 7.06 -13.17 11.77
N ARG A 78 8.36 -12.87 11.72
CA ARG A 78 8.95 -11.66 12.33
C ARG A 78 9.28 -10.62 11.28
N VAL A 79 8.99 -9.36 11.61
CA VAL A 79 9.30 -8.20 10.75
C VAL A 79 10.80 -8.06 10.58
N THR A 80 11.24 -8.08 9.32
CA THR A 80 12.63 -7.89 8.90
C THR A 80 12.86 -6.53 8.26
N VAL A 81 11.90 -6.05 7.47
CA VAL A 81 11.99 -4.78 6.75
C VAL A 81 10.64 -4.08 6.79
N VAL A 82 10.68 -2.78 7.00
CA VAL A 82 9.54 -1.87 6.77
C VAL A 82 9.99 -0.77 5.84
N ARG A 83 9.29 -0.59 4.71
CA ARG A 83 9.71 0.39 3.70
C ARG A 83 8.52 1.06 3.02
N GLN A 84 8.53 2.39 2.96
CA GLN A 84 7.70 3.14 2.02
C GLN A 84 8.34 3.03 0.63
N VAL A 85 7.64 2.38 -0.31
CA VAL A 85 8.20 1.97 -1.60
C VAL A 85 8.03 3.03 -2.69
N LEU A 86 7.06 3.95 -2.55
CA LEU A 86 6.86 5.05 -3.50
C LEU A 86 7.82 6.22 -3.18
N ASP A 87 9.12 5.97 -3.35
CA ASP A 87 10.20 6.92 -3.12
C ASP A 87 11.20 6.83 -4.30
N GLU A 88 11.53 7.96 -4.92
CA GLU A 88 12.41 8.03 -6.10
C GLU A 88 13.77 7.35 -5.89
N ARG A 89 14.25 7.27 -4.67
CA ARG A 89 15.53 6.60 -4.35
C ARG A 89 15.52 5.10 -4.68
N TRP A 90 14.33 4.49 -4.61
CA TRP A 90 14.17 3.05 -4.82
C TRP A 90 13.85 2.67 -6.25
N PHE A 91 13.20 3.54 -7.04
CA PHE A 91 12.75 3.20 -8.40
C PHE A 91 13.88 2.68 -9.30
N PRO A 92 15.06 3.33 -9.39
CA PRO A 92 16.15 2.83 -10.24
C PRO A 92 16.80 1.55 -9.73
N VAL A 93 16.64 1.24 -8.44
CA VAL A 93 17.19 0.03 -7.82
C VAL A 93 16.22 -1.15 -7.93
N ASP A 94 14.94 -0.88 -7.72
CA ASP A 94 13.91 -1.91 -7.64
C ASP A 94 13.38 -2.30 -9.04
N ILE A 95 13.04 -1.30 -9.90
CA ILE A 95 12.34 -1.56 -11.17
C ILE A 95 13.27 -2.17 -12.21
N GLN A 96 13.00 -3.41 -12.59
CA GLN A 96 13.77 -4.13 -13.58
C GLN A 96 13.04 -4.16 -14.93
N SER A 97 13.39 -3.22 -15.80
CA SER A 97 12.87 -3.21 -17.17
C SER A 97 13.27 -4.50 -17.91
N ASP A 98 12.38 -4.99 -18.77
CA ASP A 98 12.49 -6.22 -19.54
C ASP A 98 12.51 -7.53 -18.71
N VAL A 99 12.37 -7.43 -17.36
CA VAL A 99 12.33 -8.54 -16.41
C VAL A 99 11.00 -8.60 -15.67
N TRP A 100 10.61 -7.49 -15.03
CA TRP A 100 9.39 -7.45 -14.25
C TRP A 100 8.14 -7.62 -15.11
N ARG A 101 7.15 -8.28 -14.49
CA ARG A 101 5.79 -8.41 -15.02
C ARG A 101 4.79 -7.65 -14.16
N GLU A 102 3.56 -7.54 -14.62
CA GLU A 102 2.46 -6.91 -13.86
C GLU A 102 2.37 -7.42 -12.41
N ALA A 103 2.55 -8.73 -12.19
CA ALA A 103 2.52 -9.31 -10.85
C ALA A 103 3.65 -8.78 -9.95
N ASP A 104 4.82 -8.51 -10.51
CA ASP A 104 5.96 -7.93 -9.79
C ASP A 104 5.67 -6.47 -9.43
N VAL A 105 5.06 -5.72 -10.36
CA VAL A 105 4.66 -4.33 -10.13
C VAL A 105 3.61 -4.27 -9.01
N LEU A 106 2.58 -5.12 -9.04
CA LEU A 106 1.56 -5.18 -7.99
C LEU A 106 2.14 -5.57 -6.63
N ARG A 107 3.05 -6.54 -6.62
CA ARG A 107 3.71 -7.00 -5.39
C ARG A 107 4.56 -5.91 -4.74
N ASN A 108 5.16 -5.02 -5.54
CA ASN A 108 6.07 -3.98 -5.04
C ASN A 108 5.38 -2.62 -4.84
N TYR A 109 4.40 -2.26 -5.67
CA TYR A 109 3.77 -0.93 -5.63
C TYR A 109 2.27 -0.96 -5.38
N GLY A 110 1.64 -2.16 -5.33
CA GLY A 110 0.20 -2.30 -5.20
C GLY A 110 -0.56 -1.82 -6.43
N ARG A 111 -1.86 -1.60 -6.26
CA ARG A 111 -2.71 -1.13 -7.35
C ARG A 111 -2.31 0.28 -7.78
N PRO A 112 -2.25 0.56 -9.10
CA PRO A 112 -1.96 1.90 -9.59
C PRO A 112 -3.11 2.89 -9.24
N PHE A 113 -2.77 4.18 -9.23
CA PHE A 113 -3.73 5.27 -9.21
C PHE A 113 -4.58 5.27 -10.49
N GLU A 114 -3.92 5.08 -11.65
CA GLU A 114 -4.56 5.10 -12.95
C GLU A 114 -3.85 4.16 -13.93
N VAL A 115 -4.62 3.63 -14.88
CA VAL A 115 -4.13 2.86 -16.03
C VAL A 115 -4.57 3.57 -17.30
N THR A 116 -3.61 4.00 -18.11
CA THR A 116 -3.86 4.74 -19.35
C THR A 116 -3.18 4.09 -20.55
N ARG A 117 -3.51 4.57 -21.76
CA ARG A 117 -2.82 4.24 -23.00
C ARG A 117 -2.33 5.52 -23.65
N VAL A 118 -1.13 5.46 -24.24
CA VAL A 118 -0.54 6.57 -24.97
C VAL A 118 -0.20 6.11 -26.40
N SER A 119 -0.39 6.98 -27.38
CA SER A 119 -0.18 6.63 -28.80
C SER A 119 1.28 6.25 -29.14
N SER A 120 2.22 6.67 -28.32
CA SER A 120 3.67 6.41 -28.50
C SER A 120 4.15 5.10 -27.91
N PHE A 121 3.25 4.27 -27.35
CA PHE A 121 3.63 3.00 -26.73
C PHE A 121 2.52 1.96 -26.93
N ASP A 122 2.90 0.79 -27.46
CA ASP A 122 2.00 -0.35 -27.56
C ASP A 122 1.93 -1.07 -26.22
N GLY A 123 0.83 -0.84 -25.48
CA GLY A 123 0.62 -1.36 -24.13
C GLY A 123 -0.17 -0.42 -23.25
N VAL A 124 0.05 -0.53 -21.95
CA VAL A 124 -0.59 0.29 -20.90
C VAL A 124 0.46 1.02 -20.08
N VAL A 125 0.08 2.15 -19.54
CA VAL A 125 0.89 2.92 -18.59
C VAL A 125 0.17 2.91 -17.25
N TRP A 126 0.80 2.32 -16.27
CA TRP A 126 0.35 2.35 -14.89
C TRP A 126 1.01 3.50 -14.16
N SER A 127 0.25 4.29 -13.41
CA SER A 127 0.76 5.43 -12.67
C SER A 127 0.46 5.34 -11.18
N TRP A 128 1.39 5.83 -10.36
CA TRP A 128 1.24 5.99 -8.91
C TRP A 128 1.57 7.42 -8.53
N ARG A 129 0.77 7.99 -7.63
CA ARG A 129 1.09 9.28 -7.01
C ARG A 129 2.02 9.07 -5.82
N TYR A 130 3.03 9.90 -5.70
CA TYR A 130 3.93 9.93 -4.54
C TYR A 130 4.34 11.37 -4.23
N LYS A 131 5.08 11.58 -3.16
CA LYS A 131 5.61 12.89 -2.78
C LYS A 131 7.13 12.87 -2.74
N LEU A 132 7.74 13.86 -3.39
CA LEU A 132 9.15 14.20 -3.24
C LEU A 132 9.24 15.54 -2.51
N MET A 133 9.83 15.56 -1.31
CA MET A 133 9.93 16.77 -0.48
C MET A 133 8.58 17.54 -0.38
N ASN A 134 7.51 16.80 -0.15
CA ASN A 134 6.11 17.28 -0.10
C ASN A 134 5.51 17.76 -1.43
N THR A 135 6.24 17.68 -2.55
CA THR A 135 5.72 17.98 -3.88
C THR A 135 5.09 16.72 -4.50
N PRO A 136 3.81 16.78 -4.93
CA PRO A 136 3.16 15.65 -5.60
C PRO A 136 3.81 15.35 -6.95
N ARG A 137 4.07 14.08 -7.20
CA ARG A 137 4.65 13.55 -8.42
C ARG A 137 3.99 12.24 -8.83
N PHE A 138 4.26 11.81 -10.05
CA PHE A 138 3.86 10.51 -10.58
C PHE A 138 5.07 9.62 -10.90
N LEU A 139 4.96 8.34 -10.55
CA LEU A 139 5.71 7.25 -11.14
C LEU A 139 4.86 6.67 -12.27
N TYR A 140 5.43 6.52 -13.47
CA TYR A 140 4.83 5.89 -14.64
C TYR A 140 5.61 4.63 -15.00
N ILE A 141 4.91 3.48 -15.09
CA ILE A 141 5.48 2.20 -15.52
C ILE A 141 4.77 1.76 -16.79
N TYR A 142 5.54 1.49 -17.84
CA TYR A 142 5.07 1.09 -19.15
C TYR A 142 5.11 -0.43 -19.27
N ILE A 143 3.95 -1.03 -19.51
CA ILE A 143 3.77 -2.48 -19.56
C ILE A 143 3.22 -2.85 -20.93
N ASP A 144 3.94 -3.72 -21.64
CA ASP A 144 3.57 -4.15 -22.98
C ASP A 144 2.37 -5.12 -22.97
N PRO A 145 1.83 -5.51 -24.16
CA PRO A 145 0.71 -6.45 -24.26
C PRO A 145 1.00 -7.85 -23.70
N GLN A 146 2.28 -8.22 -23.49
CA GLN A 146 2.69 -9.46 -22.87
C GLN A 146 2.84 -9.36 -21.36
N GLY A 147 2.50 -8.18 -20.78
CA GLY A 147 2.58 -7.90 -19.35
C GLY A 147 3.98 -7.66 -18.84
N VAL A 148 4.95 -7.31 -19.71
CA VAL A 148 6.34 -7.06 -19.34
C VAL A 148 6.58 -5.56 -19.17
N VAL A 149 7.23 -5.15 -18.06
CA VAL A 149 7.68 -3.78 -17.85
C VAL A 149 8.79 -3.44 -18.84
N ARG A 150 8.56 -2.44 -19.69
CA ARG A 150 9.55 -2.02 -20.72
C ARG A 150 10.36 -0.81 -20.32
N ARG A 151 9.74 0.11 -19.62
CA ARG A 151 10.39 1.33 -19.12
C ARG A 151 9.58 1.96 -18.00
N TRP A 152 10.19 2.89 -17.30
CA TRP A 152 9.53 3.74 -16.33
C TRP A 152 10.11 5.17 -16.38
N HIS A 153 9.40 6.12 -15.84
CA HIS A 153 9.90 7.47 -15.57
C HIS A 153 9.07 8.14 -14.47
N THR A 154 9.53 9.28 -14.00
CA THR A 154 8.79 10.12 -13.06
C THR A 154 8.42 11.45 -13.71
N GLY A 155 7.35 12.08 -13.21
CA GLY A 155 6.89 13.38 -13.67
C GLY A 155 6.16 14.14 -12.58
N ASP A 156 5.98 15.44 -12.77
CA ASP A 156 5.25 16.28 -11.84
C ASP A 156 3.75 16.00 -11.92
N ASP A 157 3.07 16.00 -10.76
CA ASP A 157 1.61 16.00 -10.69
C ASP A 157 1.08 17.42 -10.92
N LEU A 158 0.77 17.74 -12.18
CA LEU A 158 0.25 19.04 -12.56
C LEU A 158 -1.23 19.21 -12.18
N THR A 159 -1.94 18.15 -11.84
CA THR A 159 -3.37 18.22 -11.48
C THR A 159 -3.62 18.95 -10.18
N THR A 160 -2.63 18.98 -9.29
CA THR A 160 -2.73 19.67 -8.00
C THR A 160 -2.46 21.18 -8.08
N ARG A 161 -1.98 21.70 -9.21
CA ARG A 161 -1.64 23.15 -9.35
C ARG A 161 -2.84 24.06 -9.61
N TYR A 162 -4.03 23.53 -9.84
CA TYR A 162 -5.22 24.33 -10.25
C TYR A 162 -6.23 24.58 -9.12
N TRP A 163 -5.85 24.40 -7.86
CA TRP A 163 -6.75 24.60 -6.72
C TRP A 163 -6.35 25.80 -5.82
N TRP A 164 -5.83 26.87 -6.40
CA TRP A 164 -5.58 28.15 -5.72
C TRP A 164 -6.39 29.27 -6.34
#